data_6ff2fc4d56be121ff280fb11dc91f7b7
#
_entry.id   6ff2fc4d56be121ff280fb11dc91f7b7
#
_cell.length_a   1.000
_cell.length_b   1.000
_cell.length_c   1.000
_cell.angle_alpha   90.00
_cell.angle_beta   90.00
_cell.angle_gamma   90.00
#
_symmetry.space_group_name_H-M   'P 1'
#
loop_
_entity.id
_entity.type
_entity.pdbx_description
1 polymer ?
#
loop_
_entity_poly.entity_id
_entity_poly.type
_entity_poly.pdbx_seq_one_letter_code
_entity_poly.pdbx_strand_id
1 'polypeptide(L)'
;KIKNFFNCKNPRDSLAEFFYVIANLYSGEKDYQLSNFYLKISLFLNNKFLTNKALLAENFFHQKKNELSIDIYHSLKSIGSVYSWFASMSISEILLDTKGKKYSINNLETEFNLLSNPNFEHYYELANFYKDNEYYKESIKYYSLALRDIKNDHILVPKILDRRGTSYERLGDWENAEKDLMESLKILPDQ
;
A
#
# COMPACT_ATOMS: atom_id res chain seq x y z
N LYS A 1 -18.34 -13.16 5.90
CA LYS A 1 -17.67 -14.46 6.17
C LYS A 1 -16.26 -14.35 5.64
N ILE A 2 -15.27 -14.32 6.52
CA ILE A 2 -13.85 -14.45 6.15
C ILE A 2 -13.71 -15.86 5.55
N LYS A 3 -13.44 -15.95 4.24
CA LYS A 3 -13.11 -17.23 3.61
C LYS A 3 -11.74 -17.65 4.16
N ASN A 4 -11.66 -18.79 4.83
CA ASN A 4 -10.38 -19.37 5.23
C ASN A 4 -9.61 -19.75 3.96
N PHE A 5 -8.68 -18.88 3.56
CA PHE A 5 -7.77 -19.13 2.44
C PHE A 5 -6.58 -20.02 2.84
N PHE A 6 -6.43 -20.28 4.14
CA PHE A 6 -5.33 -21.04 4.73
C PHE A 6 -5.81 -21.87 5.91
N ASN A 7 -5.33 -23.11 6.02
CA ASN A 7 -5.64 -24.01 7.13
C ASN A 7 -4.37 -24.75 7.59
N CYS A 8 -3.84 -24.39 8.76
CA CYS A 8 -2.64 -25.01 9.35
C CYS A 8 -2.73 -26.54 9.53
N LYS A 9 -3.93 -27.12 9.53
CA LYS A 9 -4.12 -28.57 9.62
C LYS A 9 -4.01 -29.27 8.25
N ASN A 10 -3.94 -28.50 7.15
CA ASN A 10 -3.75 -29.04 5.82
C ASN A 10 -2.25 -29.03 5.46
N PRO A 11 -1.60 -30.17 5.30
CA PRO A 11 -0.16 -30.22 4.98
C PRO A 11 0.22 -29.44 3.73
N ARG A 12 -0.67 -29.35 2.73
CA ARG A 12 -0.42 -28.57 1.51
C ARG A 12 -0.35 -27.08 1.79
N ASP A 13 -1.22 -26.57 2.67
CA ASP A 13 -1.21 -25.15 3.05
C ASP A 13 0.05 -24.82 3.85
N SER A 14 0.47 -25.70 4.77
CA SER A 14 1.70 -25.52 5.55
C SER A 14 2.96 -25.54 4.66
N LEU A 15 2.99 -26.43 3.67
CA LEU A 15 4.08 -26.45 2.68
C LEU A 15 4.03 -25.19 1.78
N ALA A 16 2.84 -24.72 1.42
CA ALA A 16 2.71 -23.48 0.67
C ALA A 16 3.28 -22.29 1.43
N GLU A 17 3.00 -22.18 2.72
CA GLU A 17 3.56 -21.15 3.60
C GLU A 17 5.09 -21.28 3.71
N PHE A 18 5.61 -22.49 3.90
CA PHE A 18 7.04 -22.73 3.95
C PHE A 18 7.76 -22.21 2.68
N PHE A 19 7.26 -22.53 1.50
CA PHE A 19 7.82 -22.01 0.25
C PHE A 19 7.64 -20.52 0.08
N TYR A 20 6.55 -19.93 0.60
CA TYR A 20 6.37 -18.49 0.65
C TYR A 20 7.43 -17.80 1.51
N VAL A 21 7.73 -18.34 2.70
CA VAL A 21 8.78 -17.80 3.58
C VAL A 21 10.14 -17.81 2.89
N ILE A 22 10.50 -18.93 2.24
CA ILE A 22 11.74 -19.01 1.46
C ILE A 22 11.75 -17.97 0.32
N ALA A 23 10.64 -17.85 -0.40
CA ALA A 23 10.53 -16.89 -1.47
C ALA A 23 10.70 -15.45 -0.99
N ASN A 24 10.15 -15.13 0.19
CA ASN A 24 10.26 -13.80 0.79
C ASN A 24 11.72 -13.47 1.15
N LEU A 25 12.49 -14.43 1.68
CA LEU A 25 13.91 -14.24 1.93
C LEU A 25 14.68 -13.91 0.63
N TYR A 26 14.47 -14.68 -0.43
CA TYR A 26 15.11 -14.39 -1.71
C TYR A 26 14.67 -13.07 -2.35
N SER A 27 13.41 -12.69 -2.18
CA SER A 27 12.93 -11.36 -2.60
C SER A 27 13.66 -10.24 -1.86
N GLY A 28 13.85 -10.39 -0.54
CA GLY A 28 14.63 -9.44 0.28
C GLY A 28 16.09 -9.30 -0.17
N GLU A 29 16.69 -10.38 -0.66
CA GLU A 29 18.04 -10.40 -1.26
C GLU A 29 18.07 -9.97 -2.74
N LYS A 30 16.91 -9.59 -3.31
CA LYS A 30 16.71 -9.17 -4.70
C LYS A 30 16.96 -10.29 -5.72
N ASP A 31 17.02 -11.55 -5.31
CA ASP A 31 16.97 -12.71 -6.21
C ASP A 31 15.50 -13.04 -6.57
N TYR A 32 14.94 -12.16 -7.38
CA TYR A 32 13.53 -12.28 -7.79
C TYR A 32 13.27 -13.51 -8.65
N GLN A 33 14.27 -14.09 -9.32
CA GLN A 33 14.07 -15.29 -10.13
C GLN A 33 13.85 -16.51 -9.24
N LEU A 34 14.70 -16.69 -8.23
CA LEU A 34 14.58 -17.79 -7.29
C LEU A 34 13.36 -17.61 -6.38
N SER A 35 13.08 -16.36 -5.94
CA SER A 35 11.84 -16.02 -5.23
C SER A 35 10.62 -16.45 -6.04
N ASN A 36 10.52 -16.06 -7.32
CA ASN A 36 9.39 -16.41 -8.19
C ASN A 36 9.27 -17.93 -8.40
N PHE A 37 10.36 -18.67 -8.42
CA PHE A 37 10.32 -20.13 -8.47
C PHE A 37 9.60 -20.71 -7.26
N TYR A 38 9.99 -20.31 -6.04
CA TYR A 38 9.35 -20.78 -4.81
C TYR A 38 7.91 -20.30 -4.67
N LEU A 39 7.60 -19.06 -5.11
CA LEU A 39 6.22 -18.54 -5.12
C LEU A 39 5.31 -19.38 -6.02
N LYS A 40 5.81 -19.84 -7.18
CA LYS A 40 5.03 -20.71 -8.07
C LYS A 40 4.77 -22.08 -7.46
N ILE A 41 5.73 -22.66 -6.72
CA ILE A 41 5.51 -23.90 -5.97
C ILE A 41 4.46 -23.68 -4.88
N SER A 42 4.58 -22.61 -4.13
CA SER A 42 3.62 -22.25 -3.09
C SER A 42 2.21 -22.06 -3.66
N LEU A 43 2.05 -21.35 -4.79
CA LEU A 43 0.77 -21.17 -5.49
C LEU A 43 0.20 -22.47 -6.07
N PHE A 44 1.05 -23.39 -6.49
CA PHE A 44 0.62 -24.73 -6.91
C PHE A 44 0.04 -25.54 -5.74
N LEU A 45 0.61 -25.39 -4.56
CA LEU A 45 0.13 -26.05 -3.33
C LEU A 45 -1.15 -25.40 -2.79
N ASN A 46 -1.22 -24.05 -2.79
CA ASN A 46 -2.40 -23.29 -2.39
C ASN A 46 -2.59 -22.06 -3.30
N ASN A 47 -3.44 -22.18 -4.30
CA ASN A 47 -3.72 -21.11 -5.26
C ASN A 47 -4.56 -19.94 -4.70
N LYS A 48 -5.05 -20.08 -3.46
CA LYS A 48 -5.80 -19.07 -2.73
C LYS A 48 -4.94 -18.27 -1.75
N PHE A 49 -3.65 -18.54 -1.70
CA PHE A 49 -2.72 -17.84 -0.81
C PHE A 49 -2.38 -16.46 -1.40
N LEU A 50 -3.13 -15.44 -0.98
CA LEU A 50 -3.17 -14.12 -1.63
C LEU A 50 -1.88 -13.31 -1.46
N THR A 51 -1.22 -13.40 -0.28
CA THR A 51 0.08 -12.75 -0.04
C THR A 51 1.15 -13.21 -1.02
N ASN A 52 1.06 -14.45 -1.45
CA ASN A 52 1.91 -15.05 -2.46
C ASN A 52 1.77 -14.37 -3.83
N LYS A 53 0.53 -14.10 -4.23
CA LYS A 53 0.26 -13.35 -5.46
C LYS A 53 0.77 -11.92 -5.40
N ALA A 54 0.59 -11.25 -4.24
CA ALA A 54 1.08 -9.90 -4.03
C ALA A 54 2.61 -9.83 -4.19
N LEU A 55 3.36 -10.71 -3.51
CA LEU A 55 4.82 -10.76 -3.61
C LEU A 55 5.28 -11.13 -5.03
N LEU A 56 4.56 -12.01 -5.73
CA LEU A 56 4.88 -12.36 -7.12
C LEU A 56 4.71 -11.15 -8.06
N ALA A 57 3.65 -10.36 -7.86
CA ALA A 57 3.42 -9.14 -8.62
C ALA A 57 4.53 -8.10 -8.35
N GLU A 58 4.89 -7.89 -7.09
CA GLU A 58 5.98 -7.02 -6.69
C GLU A 58 7.33 -7.43 -7.31
N ASN A 59 7.67 -8.71 -7.24
CA ASN A 59 8.86 -9.25 -7.88
C ASN A 59 8.88 -9.01 -9.40
N PHE A 60 7.74 -9.13 -10.08
CA PHE A 60 7.67 -8.82 -11.50
C PHE A 60 7.87 -7.34 -11.77
N PHE A 61 7.34 -6.46 -10.92
CA PHE A 61 7.59 -5.02 -11.02
C PHE A 61 9.08 -4.70 -10.90
N HIS A 62 9.77 -5.25 -9.89
CA HIS A 62 11.22 -5.08 -9.73
C HIS A 62 12.03 -5.64 -10.91
N GLN A 63 11.53 -6.67 -11.58
CA GLN A 63 12.11 -7.21 -12.80
C GLN A 63 11.74 -6.41 -14.07
N LYS A 64 11.03 -5.27 -13.93
CA LYS A 64 10.51 -4.46 -15.05
C LYS A 64 9.52 -5.21 -15.97
N LYS A 65 8.90 -6.27 -15.45
CA LYS A 65 7.83 -7.03 -16.11
C LYS A 65 6.47 -6.46 -15.72
N ASN A 66 6.26 -5.19 -16.04
CA ASN A 66 5.15 -4.38 -15.55
C ASN A 66 3.77 -4.94 -15.95
N GLU A 67 3.62 -5.45 -17.18
CA GLU A 67 2.35 -6.05 -17.62
C GLU A 67 1.96 -7.26 -16.78
N LEU A 68 2.90 -8.18 -16.52
CA LEU A 68 2.65 -9.35 -15.67
C LEU A 68 2.30 -8.96 -14.23
N SER A 69 2.96 -7.93 -13.70
CA SER A 69 2.66 -7.38 -12.39
C SER A 69 1.23 -6.82 -12.33
N ILE A 70 0.84 -5.98 -13.28
CA ILE A 70 -0.49 -5.39 -13.39
C ILE A 70 -1.57 -6.47 -13.53
N ASP A 71 -1.37 -7.49 -14.35
CA ASP A 71 -2.32 -8.59 -14.52
C ASP A 71 -2.60 -9.33 -13.21
N ILE A 72 -1.55 -9.57 -12.41
CA ILE A 72 -1.72 -10.20 -11.10
C ILE A 72 -2.48 -9.27 -10.15
N TYR A 73 -2.15 -7.98 -10.09
CA TYR A 73 -2.87 -7.01 -9.26
C TYR A 73 -4.34 -6.90 -9.69
N HIS A 74 -4.65 -6.90 -10.98
CA HIS A 74 -6.05 -6.97 -11.45
C HIS A 74 -6.77 -8.23 -10.96
N SER A 75 -6.07 -9.37 -10.90
CA SER A 75 -6.66 -10.60 -10.33
C SER A 75 -6.98 -10.46 -8.82
N LEU A 76 -6.21 -9.66 -8.09
CA LEU A 76 -6.43 -9.39 -6.66
C LEU A 76 -7.61 -8.44 -6.43
N LYS A 77 -7.83 -7.47 -7.31
CA LYS A 77 -8.96 -6.51 -7.22
C LYS A 77 -10.32 -7.21 -7.15
N SER A 78 -10.48 -8.35 -7.80
CA SER A 78 -11.75 -9.10 -7.84
C SER A 78 -12.09 -9.85 -6.55
N ILE A 79 -11.19 -9.87 -5.54
CA ILE A 79 -11.34 -10.71 -4.35
C ILE A 79 -12.14 -10.01 -3.24
N GLY A 80 -12.02 -8.69 -3.11
CA GLY A 80 -12.72 -7.89 -2.11
C GLY A 80 -12.15 -6.48 -1.98
N SER A 81 -12.86 -5.60 -1.26
CA SER A 81 -12.53 -4.17 -1.19
C SER A 81 -11.12 -3.87 -0.71
N VAL A 82 -10.64 -4.57 0.33
CA VAL A 82 -9.27 -4.41 0.87
C VAL A 82 -8.22 -4.74 -0.19
N TYR A 83 -8.38 -5.86 -0.88
CA TYR A 83 -7.45 -6.25 -1.95
C TYR A 83 -7.58 -5.36 -3.18
N SER A 84 -8.80 -4.86 -3.45
CA SER A 84 -9.03 -3.93 -4.55
C SER A 84 -8.26 -2.64 -4.34
N TRP A 85 -8.32 -2.04 -3.15
CA TRP A 85 -7.59 -0.81 -2.84
C TRP A 85 -6.07 -1.03 -2.86
N PHE A 86 -5.58 -2.07 -2.19
CA PHE A 86 -4.16 -2.45 -2.23
C PHE A 86 -3.63 -2.60 -3.66
N ALA A 87 -4.35 -3.34 -4.50
CA ALA A 87 -3.96 -3.53 -5.89
C ALA A 87 -4.01 -2.22 -6.70
N SER A 88 -4.98 -1.34 -6.43
CA SER A 88 -5.06 -0.03 -7.09
C SER A 88 -3.90 0.88 -6.73
N MET A 89 -3.47 0.89 -5.47
CA MET A 89 -2.25 1.59 -5.03
C MET A 89 -1.03 1.06 -5.77
N SER A 90 -0.81 -0.26 -5.75
CA SER A 90 0.34 -0.89 -6.41
C SER A 90 0.35 -0.66 -7.93
N ILE A 91 -0.80 -0.74 -8.60
CA ILE A 91 -0.91 -0.40 -10.03
C ILE A 91 -0.54 1.06 -10.26
N SER A 92 -0.99 1.98 -9.39
CA SER A 92 -0.67 3.41 -9.53
C SER A 92 0.83 3.69 -9.37
N GLU A 93 1.53 2.96 -8.50
CA GLU A 93 3.00 3.02 -8.40
C GLU A 93 3.70 2.55 -9.70
N ILE A 94 3.22 1.46 -10.30
CA ILE A 94 3.73 0.99 -11.60
C ILE A 94 3.45 2.03 -12.70
N LEU A 95 2.28 2.63 -12.69
CA LEU A 95 1.91 3.68 -13.66
C LEU A 95 2.72 4.95 -13.46
N LEU A 96 3.12 5.26 -12.23
CA LEU A 96 4.02 6.38 -11.93
C LEU A 96 5.37 6.20 -12.65
N ASP A 97 5.95 5.01 -12.57
CA ASP A 97 7.23 4.67 -13.21
C ASP A 97 7.12 4.60 -14.76
N THR A 98 5.96 4.17 -15.29
CA THR A 98 5.81 3.88 -16.72
C THR A 98 5.10 4.97 -17.53
N LYS A 99 4.18 5.71 -16.94
CA LYS A 99 3.32 6.71 -17.61
C LYS A 99 3.36 8.10 -16.96
N GLY A 100 4.06 8.23 -15.84
CA GLY A 100 4.29 9.50 -15.14
C GLY A 100 3.18 9.91 -14.17
N LYS A 101 3.50 10.93 -13.36
CA LYS A 101 2.73 11.40 -12.20
C LYS A 101 1.24 11.65 -12.52
N LYS A 102 0.96 12.43 -13.55
CA LYS A 102 -0.42 12.83 -13.87
C LYS A 102 -1.33 11.64 -14.18
N TYR A 103 -0.81 10.68 -14.97
CA TYR A 103 -1.60 9.50 -15.33
C TYR A 103 -1.84 8.60 -14.12
N SER A 104 -0.81 8.40 -13.31
CA SER A 104 -0.87 7.60 -12.08
C SER A 104 -1.88 8.18 -11.08
N ILE A 105 -1.83 9.48 -10.82
CA ILE A 105 -2.76 10.18 -9.92
C ILE A 105 -4.20 10.06 -10.40
N ASN A 106 -4.46 10.35 -11.68
CA ASN A 106 -5.81 10.24 -12.23
C ASN A 106 -6.37 8.81 -12.11
N ASN A 107 -5.51 7.78 -12.29
CA ASN A 107 -5.91 6.40 -12.08
C ASN A 107 -6.29 6.15 -10.62
N LEU A 108 -5.45 6.58 -9.67
CA LEU A 108 -5.70 6.37 -8.25
C LEU A 108 -6.94 7.12 -7.75
N GLU A 109 -7.16 8.36 -8.20
CA GLU A 109 -8.39 9.11 -7.90
C GLU A 109 -9.64 8.41 -8.41
N THR A 110 -9.59 7.87 -9.62
CA THR A 110 -10.69 7.10 -10.18
C THR A 110 -11.02 5.90 -9.30
N GLU A 111 -10.01 5.15 -8.89
CA GLU A 111 -10.17 3.98 -8.01
C GLU A 111 -10.67 4.37 -6.60
N PHE A 112 -10.17 5.49 -6.07
CA PHE A 112 -10.63 6.01 -4.78
C PHE A 112 -12.11 6.40 -4.82
N ASN A 113 -12.56 7.03 -5.89
CA ASN A 113 -13.96 7.44 -6.07
C ASN A 113 -14.93 6.25 -6.23
N LEU A 114 -14.42 5.06 -6.52
CA LEU A 114 -15.22 3.82 -6.56
C LEU A 114 -15.40 3.19 -5.17
N LEU A 115 -14.69 3.65 -4.14
CA LEU A 115 -14.84 3.14 -2.78
C LEU A 115 -16.19 3.56 -2.20
N SER A 116 -16.98 2.59 -1.76
CA SER A 116 -18.30 2.86 -1.18
C SER A 116 -18.22 3.56 0.18
N ASN A 117 -17.24 3.22 1.00
CA ASN A 117 -17.04 3.75 2.35
C ASN A 117 -15.54 3.91 2.63
N PRO A 118 -14.90 4.97 2.12
CA PRO A 118 -13.51 5.25 2.46
C PRO A 118 -13.40 5.57 3.97
N ASN A 119 -12.34 5.07 4.60
CA ASN A 119 -12.01 5.27 6.00
C ASN A 119 -10.68 6.02 6.15
N PHE A 120 -10.24 6.26 7.39
CA PHE A 120 -9.01 7.00 7.65
C PHE A 120 -7.76 6.37 6.99
N GLU A 121 -7.70 5.04 6.86
CA GLU A 121 -6.58 4.36 6.20
C GLU A 121 -6.52 4.71 4.71
N HIS A 122 -7.64 4.66 4.02
CA HIS A 122 -7.73 5.04 2.60
C HIS A 122 -7.33 6.51 2.40
N TYR A 123 -7.80 7.43 3.27
CA TYR A 123 -7.41 8.85 3.22
C TYR A 123 -5.92 9.03 3.48
N TYR A 124 -5.36 8.32 4.46
CA TYR A 124 -3.95 8.39 4.81
C TYR A 124 -3.04 7.89 3.68
N GLU A 125 -3.35 6.75 3.08
CA GLU A 125 -2.58 6.19 1.97
C GLU A 125 -2.65 7.07 0.73
N LEU A 126 -3.83 7.59 0.39
CA LEU A 126 -3.99 8.54 -0.71
C LEU A 126 -3.23 9.84 -0.46
N ALA A 127 -3.27 10.36 0.79
CA ALA A 127 -2.52 11.55 1.17
C ALA A 127 -1.00 11.34 1.03
N ASN A 128 -0.50 10.17 1.44
CA ASN A 128 0.90 9.80 1.24
C ASN A 128 1.27 9.81 -0.24
N PHE A 129 0.45 9.19 -1.08
CA PHE A 129 0.70 9.13 -2.51
C PHE A 129 0.76 10.53 -3.14
N TYR A 130 -0.13 11.44 -2.76
CA TYR A 130 -0.07 12.85 -3.18
C TYR A 130 1.19 13.55 -2.69
N LYS A 131 1.53 13.40 -1.40
CA LYS A 131 2.72 14.02 -0.80
C LYS A 131 4.00 13.59 -1.49
N ASP A 132 4.16 12.28 -1.69
CA ASP A 132 5.34 11.69 -2.30
C ASP A 132 5.50 12.09 -3.79
N ASN A 133 4.39 12.53 -4.40
CA ASN A 133 4.36 13.08 -5.76
C ASN A 133 4.34 14.61 -5.80
N GLU A 134 4.53 15.31 -4.66
CA GLU A 134 4.63 16.78 -4.53
C GLU A 134 3.31 17.54 -4.74
N TYR A 135 2.17 16.84 -4.63
CA TYR A 135 0.83 17.44 -4.64
C TYR A 135 0.41 17.79 -3.20
N TYR A 136 1.11 18.77 -2.62
CA TYR A 136 1.00 19.07 -1.20
C TYR A 136 -0.37 19.59 -0.77
N LYS A 137 -1.08 20.33 -1.63
CA LYS A 137 -2.45 20.82 -1.34
C LYS A 137 -3.43 19.66 -1.17
N GLU A 138 -3.37 18.70 -2.10
CA GLU A 138 -4.20 17.52 -2.08
C GLU A 138 -3.83 16.61 -0.89
N SER A 139 -2.55 16.45 -0.60
CA SER A 139 -2.10 15.66 0.55
C SER A 139 -2.62 16.24 1.87
N ILE A 140 -2.55 17.55 2.09
CA ILE A 140 -3.09 18.22 3.27
C ILE A 140 -4.60 17.97 3.41
N LYS A 141 -5.35 18.08 2.30
CA LYS A 141 -6.79 17.79 2.29
C LYS A 141 -7.07 16.37 2.81
N TYR A 142 -6.37 15.37 2.27
CA TYR A 142 -6.63 13.98 2.63
C TYR A 142 -6.07 13.59 4.00
N TYR A 143 -4.93 14.14 4.44
CA TYR A 143 -4.48 14.00 5.84
C TYR A 143 -5.49 14.58 6.83
N SER A 144 -6.11 15.73 6.49
CA SER A 144 -7.14 16.32 7.34
C SER A 144 -8.39 15.47 7.43
N LEU A 145 -8.78 14.78 6.35
CA LEU A 145 -9.86 13.80 6.35
C LEU A 145 -9.49 12.58 7.21
N ALA A 146 -8.27 12.08 7.10
CA ALA A 146 -7.78 10.98 7.92
C ALA A 146 -7.81 11.33 9.41
N LEU A 147 -7.33 12.52 9.79
CA LEU A 147 -7.35 12.99 11.18
C LEU A 147 -8.76 13.20 11.74
N ARG A 148 -9.72 13.54 10.90
CA ARG A 148 -11.12 13.66 11.33
C ARG A 148 -11.76 12.32 11.64
N ASP A 149 -11.42 11.29 10.86
CA ASP A 149 -12.07 9.98 10.94
C ASP A 149 -11.35 8.99 11.88
N ILE A 150 -10.08 9.25 12.23
CA ILE A 150 -9.28 8.43 13.15
C ILE A 150 -9.57 8.83 14.61
N LYS A 151 -9.44 7.87 15.53
CA LYS A 151 -9.49 8.18 16.96
C LYS A 151 -8.26 8.95 17.41
N ASN A 152 -8.42 9.93 18.31
CA ASN A 152 -7.33 10.81 18.74
C ASN A 152 -6.16 10.07 19.45
N ASP A 153 -6.42 8.92 20.05
CA ASP A 153 -5.44 8.07 20.73
C ASP A 153 -4.80 7.02 19.81
N HIS A 154 -5.10 7.04 18.53
CA HIS A 154 -4.57 6.07 17.58
C HIS A 154 -3.09 6.34 17.28
N ILE A 155 -2.30 5.26 17.23
CA ILE A 155 -0.82 5.29 17.03
C ILE A 155 -0.38 6.04 15.75
N LEU A 156 -1.23 6.16 14.76
CA LEU A 156 -0.91 6.86 13.50
C LEU A 156 -1.14 8.38 13.57
N VAL A 157 -1.83 8.90 14.59
CA VAL A 157 -2.13 10.35 14.69
C VAL A 157 -0.86 11.20 14.61
N PRO A 158 0.20 10.95 15.42
CA PRO A 158 1.42 11.76 15.34
C PRO A 158 2.07 11.69 13.96
N LYS A 159 2.11 10.53 13.34
CA LYS A 159 2.66 10.36 11.98
C LYS A 159 1.86 11.10 10.90
N ILE A 160 0.53 11.14 11.03
CA ILE A 160 -0.32 11.90 10.10
C ILE A 160 -0.09 13.40 10.27
N LEU A 161 0.01 13.89 11.53
CA LEU A 161 0.32 15.29 11.83
C LEU A 161 1.69 15.69 11.29
N ASP A 162 2.73 14.90 11.53
CA ASP A 162 4.07 15.13 11.00
C ASP A 162 4.07 15.26 9.46
N ARG A 163 3.44 14.33 8.77
CA ARG A 163 3.36 14.34 7.32
C ARG A 163 2.54 15.50 6.76
N ARG A 164 1.44 15.89 7.45
CA ARG A 164 0.66 17.06 7.07
C ARG A 164 1.43 18.35 7.33
N GLY A 165 2.09 18.46 8.48
CA GLY A 165 2.97 19.58 8.83
C GLY A 165 4.08 19.77 7.80
N THR A 166 4.75 18.69 7.40
CA THR A 166 5.73 18.72 6.29
C THR A 166 5.11 19.22 4.98
N SER A 167 3.86 18.84 4.68
CA SER A 167 3.19 19.32 3.46
C SER A 167 2.85 20.81 3.53
N TYR A 168 2.48 21.33 4.71
CA TYR A 168 2.32 22.77 4.95
C TYR A 168 3.65 23.52 4.79
N GLU A 169 4.74 22.99 5.35
CA GLU A 169 6.09 23.55 5.19
C GLU A 169 6.46 23.73 3.71
N ARG A 170 6.21 22.69 2.89
CA ARG A 170 6.49 22.71 1.44
C ARG A 170 5.68 23.77 0.68
N LEU A 171 4.54 24.18 1.21
CA LEU A 171 3.72 25.26 0.66
C LEU A 171 4.06 26.65 1.27
N GLY A 172 4.97 26.72 2.24
CA GLY A 172 5.32 27.96 2.95
C GLY A 172 4.28 28.38 4.00
N ASP A 173 3.36 27.53 4.37
CA ASP A 173 2.38 27.76 5.44
C ASP A 173 3.00 27.36 6.80
N TRP A 174 3.88 28.22 7.27
CA TRP A 174 4.71 27.97 8.47
C TRP A 174 3.89 27.86 9.75
N GLU A 175 2.79 28.60 9.87
CA GLU A 175 1.92 28.59 11.05
C GLU A 175 1.26 27.20 11.23
N ASN A 176 0.65 26.68 10.18
CA ASN A 176 0.04 25.34 10.21
C ASN A 176 1.08 24.24 10.30
N ALA A 177 2.25 24.40 9.69
CA ALA A 177 3.36 23.46 9.79
C ALA A 177 3.85 23.33 11.24
N GLU A 178 4.16 24.45 11.90
CA GLU A 178 4.62 24.47 13.30
C GLU A 178 3.59 23.83 14.22
N LYS A 179 2.31 24.17 14.06
CA LYS A 179 1.21 23.62 14.85
C LYS A 179 1.15 22.09 14.77
N ASP A 180 1.16 21.54 13.58
CA ASP A 180 1.06 20.09 13.36
C ASP A 180 2.31 19.36 13.87
N LEU A 181 3.51 19.89 13.57
CA LEU A 181 4.77 19.28 14.00
C LEU A 181 4.92 19.31 15.53
N MET A 182 4.58 20.41 16.18
CA MET A 182 4.61 20.51 17.64
C MET A 182 3.59 19.59 18.30
N GLU A 183 2.39 19.43 17.72
CA GLU A 183 1.39 18.51 18.25
C GLU A 183 1.85 17.05 18.06
N SER A 184 2.45 16.71 16.93
CA SER A 184 3.06 15.41 16.71
C SER A 184 4.12 15.06 17.76
N LEU A 185 5.05 15.99 18.03
CA LEU A 185 6.12 15.83 19.03
C LEU A 185 5.59 15.72 20.48
N LYS A 186 4.47 16.39 20.81
CA LYS A 186 3.85 16.20 22.14
C LYS A 186 3.32 14.79 22.35
N ILE A 187 2.79 14.17 21.28
CA ILE A 187 2.24 12.80 21.35
C ILE A 187 3.36 11.77 21.32
N LEU A 188 4.37 11.98 20.48
CA LEU A 188 5.50 11.07 20.29
C LEU A 188 6.82 11.86 20.24
N PRO A 189 7.48 12.10 21.40
CA PRO A 189 8.69 12.93 21.48
C PRO A 189 9.92 12.39 20.76
N ASP A 190 9.99 11.06 20.57
CA ASP A 190 11.16 10.36 20.03
C ASP A 190 11.04 10.03 18.52
N GLN A 191 10.42 10.92 17.76
CA GLN A 191 10.29 10.77 16.31
C GLN A 191 11.56 11.15 15.57
#